data_f43f5fd8575b75108a7b9b43e0fe5701
#
_entry.id   f43f5fd8575b75108a7b9b43e0fe5701
#
_cell.length_a   1.000
_cell.length_b   1.000
_cell.length_c   1.000
_cell.angle_alpha   90.00
_cell.angle_beta   90.00
_cell.angle_gamma   90.00
#
_symmetry.space_group_name_H-M   'P 1'
#
loop_
_entity.id
_entity.type
_entity.pdbx_description
1 polymer ?
#
loop_
_entity_poly.entity_id
_entity_poly.type
_entity_poly.pdbx_seq_one_letter_code
_entity_poly.pdbx_strand_id
1 'polypeptide(L)'
;SSSAAKSTEDRDVLTKAFPAGFQWATSTESFKVEGAWAADGKGETIWDRFGHENQAFNNHNADTAADSYRKVDIDVYLLRGLGVNTYQFSISWARIFPSGHKDSLSEEGALYYDNLIDALIESGIQPVATLYHWDLPQALQDDGGWTNPSIVAAYMDYAAFCFHRYGNRVKSWNTFSSPWVVSHAGYGTGVHAPGIKDYVTASYQVTHNIVKSHAEAWHVYNENYRTTQGGKVGIALNSDWAEPADAEKPEDKEAAERYLQFMLGWFAHPIFIDGDYPEVLKTQIANKAKECPSSAPAVLPTFTDEEKARIKGTSDFFGLNHYTSRLVSSSVGGCTPGPEGVGDFQAKVDPSWPATASDWIYSMPTGLRSLLNYIKSEYLTYNNVPIYITGNGMPTDDSGDTLNDVSRIEYMTAIELDKVDVQRFTVQSLVDGFEGNKGYSERFGLHQVNFEDGYRPRTPKQSAYLFAQIIEQNGFVSQICSRPKSCRWFDKIQVKCLATF
;
A
#
# COMPACT_ATOMS: atom_id res chain seq x y z
N SER A 1 19.75 -20.76 -26.42
CA SER A 1 20.60 -20.70 -25.23
C SER A 1 21.58 -19.54 -25.36
N SER A 2 21.24 -18.39 -24.85
CA SER A 2 22.22 -17.36 -24.53
C SER A 2 21.86 -16.81 -23.16
N SER A 3 22.42 -17.40 -22.10
CA SER A 3 22.52 -16.77 -20.83
C SER A 3 23.48 -15.60 -21.01
N ALA A 4 22.95 -14.36 -21.12
CA ALA A 4 23.78 -13.19 -21.04
C ALA A 4 24.42 -13.16 -19.64
N ALA A 5 25.75 -13.31 -19.61
CA ALA A 5 26.53 -13.15 -18.38
C ALA A 5 26.29 -11.72 -17.88
N LYS A 6 25.67 -11.56 -16.71
CA LYS A 6 25.60 -10.27 -16.02
C LYS A 6 27.00 -9.71 -15.87
N SER A 7 27.19 -8.43 -16.16
CA SER A 7 28.49 -7.77 -16.06
C SER A 7 29.00 -7.83 -14.61
N THR A 8 30.32 -7.75 -14.42
CA THR A 8 30.93 -7.74 -13.08
C THR A 8 30.49 -6.53 -12.25
N GLU A 9 30.14 -5.39 -12.90
CA GLU A 9 29.56 -4.22 -12.24
C GLU A 9 28.16 -4.49 -11.67
N ASP A 10 27.31 -5.28 -12.36
CA ASP A 10 25.98 -5.65 -11.86
C ASP A 10 26.07 -6.59 -10.63
N ARG A 11 27.12 -7.41 -10.52
CA ARG A 11 27.32 -8.27 -9.34
C ARG A 11 27.78 -7.51 -8.10
N ASP A 12 28.57 -6.43 -8.29
CA ASP A 12 29.04 -5.60 -7.18
C ASP A 12 27.92 -4.77 -6.53
N VAL A 13 26.85 -4.48 -7.27
CA VAL A 13 25.66 -3.77 -6.73
C VAL A 13 24.85 -4.67 -5.80
N LEU A 14 24.74 -5.94 -6.09
CA LEU A 14 23.99 -6.93 -5.31
C LEU A 14 24.66 -7.31 -3.97
N THR A 15 25.91 -6.97 -3.77
CA THR A 15 26.69 -7.34 -2.55
C THR A 15 26.94 -6.19 -1.59
N LYS A 16 26.49 -4.96 -1.90
CA LYS A 16 26.69 -3.81 -1.01
C LYS A 16 25.64 -3.78 0.09
N ALA A 17 26.09 -3.69 1.33
CA ALA A 17 25.25 -3.47 2.48
C ALA A 17 24.52 -2.12 2.36
N PHE A 18 23.27 -2.07 2.83
CA PHE A 18 22.51 -0.84 2.93
C PHE A 18 23.10 0.09 3.98
N PRO A 19 22.80 1.40 3.91
CA PRO A 19 23.27 2.35 4.92
C PRO A 19 22.91 1.92 6.34
N ALA A 20 23.73 2.29 7.30
CA ALA A 20 23.41 2.10 8.71
C ALA A 20 22.08 2.83 9.03
N GLY A 21 21.21 2.16 9.77
CA GLY A 21 19.88 2.71 10.09
C GLY A 21 18.81 2.47 9.02
N PHE A 22 19.11 1.68 7.97
CA PHE A 22 18.11 1.28 7.00
C PHE A 22 16.95 0.55 7.68
N GLN A 23 15.72 0.89 7.30
CA GLN A 23 14.52 0.34 7.91
C GLN A 23 14.03 -0.87 7.11
N TRP A 24 14.23 -2.05 7.70
CA TRP A 24 13.69 -3.31 7.21
C TRP A 24 12.32 -3.54 7.86
N ALA A 25 11.28 -3.59 7.06
CA ALA A 25 9.91 -3.62 7.54
C ALA A 25 9.07 -4.71 6.86
N THR A 26 8.02 -5.11 7.55
CA THR A 26 6.87 -5.80 6.95
C THR A 26 5.60 -5.09 7.39
N SER A 27 4.49 -5.37 6.72
CA SER A 27 3.21 -4.67 6.95
C SER A 27 2.03 -5.61 7.19
N THR A 28 0.97 -5.05 7.76
CA THR A 28 -0.38 -5.60 7.75
C THR A 28 -1.40 -4.48 7.63
N GLU A 29 -2.58 -4.81 7.14
CA GLU A 29 -3.71 -3.89 7.00
C GLU A 29 -4.85 -4.36 7.90
N SER A 30 -5.49 -3.43 8.62
CA SER A 30 -6.48 -3.73 9.66
C SER A 30 -7.59 -4.67 9.18
N PHE A 31 -8.29 -4.32 8.10
CA PHE A 31 -9.40 -5.14 7.60
C PHE A 31 -8.97 -6.52 7.08
N LYS A 32 -7.69 -6.66 6.68
CA LYS A 32 -7.17 -7.92 6.13
C LYS A 32 -6.80 -8.94 7.19
N VAL A 33 -6.37 -8.49 8.37
CA VAL A 33 -5.77 -9.40 9.37
C VAL A 33 -6.44 -9.37 10.74
N GLU A 34 -7.02 -8.24 11.17
CA GLU A 34 -7.50 -8.10 12.55
C GLU A 34 -8.64 -9.06 12.87
N GLY A 35 -9.63 -9.21 12.00
CA GLY A 35 -10.89 -9.86 12.34
C GLY A 35 -11.64 -9.09 13.43
N ALA A 36 -12.34 -9.82 14.32
CA ALA A 36 -13.08 -9.19 15.42
C ALA A 36 -13.96 -8.01 14.94
N TRP A 37 -14.63 -8.20 13.82
CA TRP A 37 -15.25 -7.14 13.01
C TRP A 37 -16.32 -6.33 13.77
N ALA A 38 -16.93 -6.90 14.78
CA ALA A 38 -17.95 -6.25 15.61
C ALA A 38 -17.59 -6.26 17.11
N ALA A 39 -16.33 -6.63 17.47
CA ALA A 39 -15.91 -6.67 18.86
C ALA A 39 -15.62 -5.26 19.41
N ASP A 40 -15.85 -5.10 20.72
CA ASP A 40 -15.47 -3.91 21.49
C ASP A 40 -16.02 -2.60 20.90
N GLY A 41 -17.25 -2.69 20.36
CA GLY A 41 -17.97 -1.54 19.82
C GLY A 41 -17.51 -1.07 18.45
N LYS A 42 -16.64 -1.83 17.75
CA LYS A 42 -16.22 -1.48 16.38
C LYS A 42 -17.43 -1.29 15.46
N GLY A 43 -17.43 -0.18 14.71
CA GLY A 43 -18.39 0.06 13.64
C GLY A 43 -18.13 -0.80 12.40
N GLU A 44 -19.18 -1.02 11.62
CA GLU A 44 -19.06 -1.68 10.31
C GLU A 44 -18.21 -0.84 9.37
N THR A 45 -17.31 -1.48 8.62
CA THR A 45 -16.57 -0.87 7.52
C THR A 45 -17.20 -1.21 6.18
N ILE A 46 -16.79 -0.48 5.13
CA ILE A 46 -17.19 -0.80 3.75
C ILE A 46 -16.75 -2.21 3.34
N TRP A 47 -15.64 -2.75 3.89
CA TRP A 47 -15.18 -4.11 3.61
C TRP A 47 -15.96 -5.16 4.37
N ASP A 48 -16.43 -4.87 5.59
CA ASP A 48 -17.35 -5.74 6.31
C ASP A 48 -18.65 -5.89 5.49
N ARG A 49 -19.23 -4.77 5.05
CA ARG A 49 -20.42 -4.75 4.20
C ARG A 49 -20.21 -5.53 2.90
N PHE A 50 -19.12 -5.29 2.21
CA PHE A 50 -18.77 -5.93 0.95
C PHE A 50 -18.67 -7.47 1.09
N GLY A 51 -18.04 -7.96 2.15
CA GLY A 51 -17.97 -9.38 2.46
C GLY A 51 -19.34 -9.98 2.81
N HIS A 52 -20.11 -9.30 3.64
CA HIS A 52 -21.45 -9.76 4.06
C HIS A 52 -22.47 -9.75 2.90
N GLU A 53 -22.28 -8.92 1.91
CA GLU A 53 -23.06 -8.91 0.66
C GLU A 53 -22.55 -9.94 -0.38
N ASN A 54 -21.60 -10.80 -0.01
CA ASN A 54 -21.04 -11.85 -0.86
C ASN A 54 -20.38 -11.32 -2.15
N GLN A 55 -19.76 -10.15 -2.09
CA GLN A 55 -19.08 -9.53 -3.24
C GLN A 55 -17.62 -9.97 -3.38
N ALA A 56 -17.04 -10.60 -2.35
CA ALA A 56 -15.70 -11.16 -2.40
C ALA A 56 -15.70 -12.60 -2.97
N PHE A 57 -14.53 -13.04 -3.44
CA PHE A 57 -14.30 -14.38 -3.96
C PHE A 57 -14.82 -15.45 -3.00
N ASN A 58 -15.55 -16.44 -3.51
CA ASN A 58 -16.15 -17.54 -2.75
C ASN A 58 -17.00 -17.11 -1.54
N ASN A 59 -17.60 -15.92 -1.59
CA ASN A 59 -18.37 -15.34 -0.49
C ASN A 59 -17.55 -15.19 0.81
N HIS A 60 -16.23 -15.04 0.68
CA HIS A 60 -15.37 -14.80 1.83
C HIS A 60 -15.70 -13.47 2.50
N ASN A 61 -15.46 -13.40 3.80
CA ASN A 61 -15.52 -12.18 4.59
C ASN A 61 -14.33 -12.10 5.55
N ALA A 62 -14.13 -10.94 6.16
CA ALA A 62 -13.03 -10.68 7.07
C ALA A 62 -13.43 -10.76 8.56
N ASP A 63 -14.55 -11.41 8.90
CA ASP A 63 -15.08 -11.41 10.27
C ASP A 63 -14.09 -11.93 11.31
N THR A 64 -13.33 -12.96 10.94
CA THR A 64 -12.23 -13.50 11.73
C THR A 64 -10.87 -13.14 11.13
N ALA A 65 -10.77 -13.13 9.80
CA ALA A 65 -9.51 -12.92 9.07
C ALA A 65 -8.38 -13.78 9.64
N ALA A 66 -7.21 -13.18 9.92
CA ALA A 66 -6.10 -13.84 10.61
C ALA A 66 -6.22 -13.77 12.14
N ASP A 67 -7.28 -13.17 12.67
CA ASP A 67 -7.53 -12.99 14.11
C ASP A 67 -6.39 -12.24 14.84
N SER A 68 -5.71 -11.35 14.14
CA SER A 68 -4.59 -10.57 14.69
C SER A 68 -5.00 -9.66 15.84
N TYR A 69 -6.28 -9.25 15.91
CA TYR A 69 -6.83 -8.50 17.03
C TYR A 69 -6.61 -9.21 18.38
N ARG A 70 -6.67 -10.54 18.39
CA ARG A 70 -6.49 -11.37 19.60
C ARG A 70 -5.10 -12.01 19.69
N LYS A 71 -4.20 -11.72 18.74
CA LYS A 71 -2.90 -12.41 18.60
C LYS A 71 -1.71 -11.46 18.49
N VAL A 72 -1.80 -10.30 19.17
CA VAL A 72 -0.72 -9.30 19.19
C VAL A 72 0.62 -9.94 19.60
N ASP A 73 0.62 -10.73 20.69
CA ASP A 73 1.84 -11.36 21.19
C ASP A 73 2.47 -12.32 20.19
N ILE A 74 1.62 -13.08 19.47
CA ILE A 74 2.07 -14.03 18.44
C ILE A 74 2.66 -13.27 17.25
N ASP A 75 1.96 -12.26 16.74
CA ASP A 75 2.40 -11.50 15.58
C ASP A 75 3.69 -10.70 15.90
N VAL A 76 3.81 -10.13 17.09
CA VAL A 76 5.05 -9.48 17.55
C VAL A 76 6.19 -10.50 17.69
N TYR A 77 5.90 -11.71 18.14
CA TYR A 77 6.90 -12.79 18.20
C TYR A 77 7.42 -13.16 16.79
N LEU A 78 6.54 -13.22 15.78
CA LEU A 78 6.94 -13.44 14.39
C LEU A 78 7.82 -12.31 13.85
N LEU A 79 7.49 -11.05 14.16
CA LEU A 79 8.29 -9.89 13.79
C LEU A 79 9.72 -9.97 14.37
N ARG A 80 9.83 -10.37 15.62
CA ARG A 80 11.13 -10.62 16.27
C ARG A 80 11.91 -11.75 15.59
N GLY A 81 11.20 -12.80 15.16
CA GLY A 81 11.79 -13.92 14.41
C GLY A 81 12.36 -13.51 13.06
N LEU A 82 11.70 -12.60 12.35
CA LEU A 82 12.20 -12.01 11.10
C LEU A 82 13.40 -11.08 11.33
N GLY A 83 13.54 -10.50 12.53
CA GLY A 83 14.57 -9.52 12.83
C GLY A 83 14.27 -8.11 12.26
N VAL A 84 13.05 -7.83 11.85
CA VAL A 84 12.66 -6.48 11.37
C VAL A 84 12.87 -5.44 12.48
N ASN A 85 13.29 -4.25 12.09
CA ASN A 85 13.41 -3.11 13.01
C ASN A 85 12.22 -2.14 12.91
N THR A 86 11.30 -2.40 11.97
CA THR A 86 10.15 -1.55 11.69
C THR A 86 8.94 -2.41 11.33
N TYR A 87 7.77 -2.04 11.82
CA TYR A 87 6.51 -2.68 11.48
C TYR A 87 5.48 -1.64 11.10
N GLN A 88 4.90 -1.79 9.89
CA GLN A 88 3.86 -0.93 9.38
C GLN A 88 2.50 -1.61 9.55
N PHE A 89 1.56 -0.92 10.16
CA PHE A 89 0.18 -1.39 10.32
C PHE A 89 -0.81 -0.26 10.04
N SER A 90 -2.02 -0.58 9.66
CA SER A 90 -3.07 0.41 9.56
C SER A 90 -3.97 0.44 10.79
N ILE A 91 -4.50 1.60 11.12
CA ILE A 91 -5.48 1.80 12.17
C ILE A 91 -6.87 1.77 11.52
N SER A 92 -7.78 0.95 12.05
CA SER A 92 -9.18 0.95 11.62
C SER A 92 -9.90 2.18 12.17
N TRP A 93 -10.29 3.09 11.29
CA TRP A 93 -11.08 4.27 11.67
C TRP A 93 -12.39 3.89 12.38
N ALA A 94 -13.09 2.87 11.87
CA ALA A 94 -14.33 2.38 12.47
C ALA A 94 -14.12 1.68 13.84
N ARG A 95 -12.89 1.24 14.16
CA ARG A 95 -12.58 0.72 15.49
C ARG A 95 -12.37 1.84 16.50
N ILE A 96 -11.82 2.97 16.05
CA ILE A 96 -11.61 4.17 16.88
C ILE A 96 -12.91 4.96 17.02
N PHE A 97 -13.52 5.30 15.88
CA PHE A 97 -14.79 6.04 15.79
C PHE A 97 -15.83 5.21 15.02
N PRO A 98 -16.63 4.39 15.70
CA PRO A 98 -17.61 3.50 15.06
C PRO A 98 -18.56 4.17 14.07
N SER A 99 -18.98 5.42 14.32
CA SER A 99 -19.78 6.23 13.38
C SER A 99 -18.93 7.01 12.37
N GLY A 100 -17.62 6.98 12.48
CA GLY A 100 -16.70 7.85 11.76
C GLY A 100 -16.47 9.22 12.42
N HIS A 101 -17.25 9.59 13.42
CA HIS A 101 -17.19 10.88 14.13
C HIS A 101 -16.64 10.72 15.55
N LYS A 102 -15.97 11.75 16.05
CA LYS A 102 -15.26 11.74 17.35
C LYS A 102 -16.14 11.53 18.58
N ASP A 103 -17.43 11.83 18.50
CA ASP A 103 -18.41 11.59 19.56
C ASP A 103 -18.74 10.11 19.76
N SER A 104 -18.31 9.24 18.86
CA SER A 104 -18.49 7.78 18.93
C SER A 104 -17.24 7.01 19.39
N LEU A 105 -16.26 7.67 20.02
CA LEU A 105 -15.01 7.03 20.44
C LEU A 105 -15.25 5.72 21.19
N SER A 106 -14.64 4.64 20.68
CA SER A 106 -14.46 3.37 21.40
C SER A 106 -13.10 3.38 22.11
N GLU A 107 -13.12 3.46 23.43
CA GLU A 107 -11.89 3.45 24.22
C GLU A 107 -11.19 2.07 24.15
N GLU A 108 -11.96 0.99 24.11
CA GLU A 108 -11.44 -0.37 23.94
C GLU A 108 -10.76 -0.53 22.57
N GLY A 109 -11.36 0.02 21.51
CA GLY A 109 -10.77 0.02 20.17
C GLY A 109 -9.47 0.82 20.14
N ALA A 110 -9.42 1.97 20.80
CA ALA A 110 -8.21 2.78 20.92
C ALA A 110 -7.12 2.07 21.73
N LEU A 111 -7.49 1.38 22.81
CA LEU A 111 -6.58 0.62 23.68
C LEU A 111 -5.92 -0.55 22.94
N TYR A 112 -6.60 -1.18 21.99
CA TYR A 112 -6.00 -2.22 21.16
C TYR A 112 -4.72 -1.73 20.46
N TYR A 113 -4.76 -0.54 19.86
CA TYR A 113 -3.58 0.04 19.21
C TYR A 113 -2.53 0.54 20.20
N ASP A 114 -2.90 0.99 21.38
CA ASP A 114 -1.95 1.26 22.46
C ASP A 114 -1.14 0.00 22.81
N ASN A 115 -1.84 -1.12 23.00
CA ASN A 115 -1.21 -2.40 23.35
C ASN A 115 -0.29 -2.90 22.21
N LEU A 116 -0.71 -2.79 20.97
CA LEU A 116 0.11 -3.16 19.81
C LEU A 116 1.39 -2.31 19.75
N ILE A 117 1.24 -0.99 19.87
CA ILE A 117 2.36 -0.03 19.80
C ILE A 117 3.34 -0.28 20.94
N ASP A 118 2.86 -0.47 22.16
CA ASP A 118 3.70 -0.74 23.32
C ASP A 118 4.48 -2.06 23.17
N ALA A 119 3.82 -3.13 22.71
CA ALA A 119 4.46 -4.42 22.46
C ALA A 119 5.56 -4.34 21.39
N LEU A 120 5.36 -3.52 20.34
CA LEU A 120 6.38 -3.26 19.31
C LEU A 120 7.59 -2.53 19.91
N ILE A 121 7.36 -1.46 20.67
CA ILE A 121 8.44 -0.66 21.29
C ILE A 121 9.24 -1.50 22.30
N GLU A 122 8.56 -2.27 23.15
CA GLU A 122 9.20 -3.19 24.10
C GLU A 122 10.06 -4.24 23.39
N SER A 123 9.71 -4.59 22.15
CA SER A 123 10.48 -5.50 21.30
C SER A 123 11.58 -4.82 20.49
N GLY A 124 11.77 -3.50 20.62
CA GLY A 124 12.74 -2.72 19.85
C GLY A 124 12.36 -2.50 18.38
N ILE A 125 11.06 -2.62 18.06
CA ILE A 125 10.52 -2.47 16.69
C ILE A 125 9.81 -1.12 16.59
N GLN A 126 10.18 -0.32 15.59
CA GLN A 126 9.57 0.99 15.37
C GLN A 126 8.17 0.82 14.74
N PRO A 127 7.11 1.35 15.38
CA PRO A 127 5.78 1.36 14.78
C PRO A 127 5.68 2.43 13.69
N VAL A 128 5.10 2.05 12.56
CA VAL A 128 4.67 2.95 11.49
C VAL A 128 3.16 2.77 11.32
N ALA A 129 2.39 3.83 11.49
CA ALA A 129 0.95 3.75 11.40
C ALA A 129 0.43 4.37 10.09
N THR A 130 -0.47 3.66 9.44
CA THR A 130 -1.26 4.16 8.31
C THR A 130 -2.66 4.51 8.82
N LEU A 131 -3.08 5.77 8.63
CA LEU A 131 -4.37 6.24 9.10
C LEU A 131 -5.53 5.65 8.31
N TYR A 132 -5.37 5.54 6.98
CA TYR A 132 -6.41 5.02 6.11
C TYR A 132 -5.87 4.01 5.10
N HIS A 133 -6.33 2.76 5.21
CA HIS A 133 -6.02 1.70 4.27
C HIS A 133 -7.30 0.98 3.81
N TRP A 134 -8.17 1.73 3.08
CA TRP A 134 -9.34 1.28 2.32
C TRP A 134 -10.59 0.95 3.16
N ASP A 135 -10.52 0.96 4.47
CA ASP A 135 -11.56 0.50 5.37
C ASP A 135 -12.38 1.64 6.00
N LEU A 136 -13.05 2.42 5.15
CA LEU A 136 -13.92 3.51 5.58
C LEU A 136 -15.05 3.00 6.49
N PRO A 137 -15.39 3.70 7.59
CA PRO A 137 -16.63 3.43 8.31
C PRO A 137 -17.84 3.47 7.38
N GLN A 138 -18.65 2.39 7.40
CA GLN A 138 -19.85 2.31 6.55
C GLN A 138 -20.82 3.46 6.82
N ALA A 139 -20.91 3.94 8.06
CA ALA A 139 -21.74 5.08 8.40
C ALA A 139 -21.37 6.36 7.62
N LEU A 140 -20.05 6.59 7.38
CA LEU A 140 -19.62 7.69 6.52
C LEU A 140 -19.92 7.43 5.04
N GLN A 141 -19.84 6.17 4.61
CA GLN A 141 -20.17 5.79 3.24
C GLN A 141 -21.66 6.00 2.96
N ASP A 142 -22.54 5.72 3.93
CA ASP A 142 -23.98 5.96 3.83
C ASP A 142 -24.31 7.46 3.63
N ASP A 143 -23.42 8.36 4.08
CA ASP A 143 -23.48 9.81 3.84
C ASP A 143 -22.72 10.27 2.59
N GLY A 144 -22.35 9.34 1.69
CA GLY A 144 -21.63 9.62 0.44
C GLY A 144 -20.13 9.32 0.48
N GLY A 145 -19.57 9.00 1.64
CA GLY A 145 -18.16 8.59 1.77
C GLY A 145 -17.17 9.61 1.22
N TRP A 146 -16.19 9.14 0.48
CA TRP A 146 -15.15 10.01 -0.11
C TRP A 146 -15.66 10.95 -1.19
N THR A 147 -16.88 10.76 -1.72
CA THR A 147 -17.50 11.73 -2.65
C THR A 147 -18.07 12.95 -1.93
N ASN A 148 -18.34 12.84 -0.63
CA ASN A 148 -18.89 13.95 0.16
C ASN A 148 -17.77 14.84 0.70
N PRO A 149 -17.71 16.14 0.37
CA PRO A 149 -16.65 17.04 0.85
C PRO A 149 -16.55 17.15 2.37
N SER A 150 -17.64 16.87 3.11
CA SER A 150 -17.63 16.91 4.59
C SER A 150 -16.72 15.86 5.22
N ILE A 151 -16.31 14.83 4.45
CA ILE A 151 -15.40 13.78 4.93
C ILE A 151 -14.03 14.33 5.32
N VAL A 152 -13.60 15.44 4.72
CA VAL A 152 -12.32 16.07 5.05
C VAL A 152 -12.28 16.46 6.53
N ALA A 153 -13.33 17.08 7.05
CA ALA A 153 -13.42 17.44 8.47
C ALA A 153 -13.46 16.22 9.39
N ALA A 154 -14.22 15.18 9.03
CA ALA A 154 -14.27 13.93 9.79
C ALA A 154 -12.91 13.23 9.82
N TYR A 155 -12.19 13.21 8.69
CA TYR A 155 -10.85 12.66 8.61
C TYR A 155 -9.84 13.45 9.44
N MET A 156 -9.92 14.77 9.47
CA MET A 156 -9.07 15.62 10.31
C MET A 156 -9.27 15.31 11.79
N ASP A 157 -10.52 15.17 12.26
CA ASP A 157 -10.81 14.80 13.64
C ASP A 157 -10.20 13.44 14.01
N TYR A 158 -10.33 12.47 13.12
CA TYR A 158 -9.74 11.13 13.28
C TYR A 158 -8.20 11.16 13.31
N ALA A 159 -7.59 11.84 12.34
CA ALA A 159 -6.14 12.00 12.28
C ALA A 159 -5.59 12.70 13.54
N ALA A 160 -6.23 13.79 13.97
CA ALA A 160 -5.86 14.52 15.18
C ALA A 160 -5.93 13.64 16.43
N PHE A 161 -6.98 12.83 16.57
CA PHE A 161 -7.09 11.86 17.66
C PHE A 161 -5.91 10.88 17.66
N CYS A 162 -5.59 10.27 16.50
CA CYS A 162 -4.50 9.31 16.38
C CYS A 162 -3.14 9.96 16.70
N PHE A 163 -2.87 11.16 16.20
CA PHE A 163 -1.64 11.89 16.51
C PHE A 163 -1.54 12.22 18.00
N HIS A 164 -2.64 12.67 18.61
CA HIS A 164 -2.68 12.98 20.03
C HIS A 164 -2.41 11.72 20.89
N ARG A 165 -3.11 10.63 20.59
CA ARG A 165 -3.06 9.40 21.38
C ARG A 165 -1.73 8.66 21.23
N TYR A 166 -1.26 8.50 19.99
CA TYR A 166 -0.16 7.58 19.67
C TYR A 166 1.15 8.29 19.29
N GLY A 167 1.12 9.57 18.96
CA GLY A 167 2.24 10.26 18.32
C GLY A 167 3.49 10.43 19.18
N ASN A 168 3.40 10.26 20.50
CA ASN A 168 4.59 10.22 21.35
C ASN A 168 5.43 8.94 21.11
N ARG A 169 4.81 7.86 20.62
CA ARG A 169 5.42 6.55 20.37
C ARG A 169 5.59 6.27 18.87
N VAL A 170 4.62 6.66 18.04
CA VAL A 170 4.67 6.50 16.58
C VAL A 170 5.33 7.72 15.96
N LYS A 171 6.45 7.51 15.27
CA LYS A 171 7.27 8.58 14.66
C LYS A 171 7.21 8.61 13.12
N SER A 172 6.42 7.75 12.51
CA SER A 172 6.21 7.72 11.06
C SER A 172 4.77 7.38 10.75
N TRP A 173 4.13 8.24 9.96
CA TRP A 173 2.71 8.17 9.65
C TRP A 173 2.48 8.20 8.14
N ASN A 174 1.70 7.25 7.63
CA ASN A 174 1.10 7.34 6.31
C ASN A 174 -0.34 7.84 6.47
N THR A 175 -0.70 8.92 5.80
CA THR A 175 -2.09 9.41 5.83
C THR A 175 -3.03 8.46 5.09
N PHE A 176 -2.60 8.06 3.90
CA PHE A 176 -3.31 7.11 3.04
C PHE A 176 -2.34 6.08 2.48
N SER A 177 -2.86 4.89 2.19
CA SER A 177 -2.17 3.88 1.39
C SER A 177 -2.91 3.64 0.08
N SER A 178 -2.18 3.72 -1.03
CA SER A 178 -2.67 3.50 -2.39
C SER A 178 -3.98 4.24 -2.72
N PRO A 179 -4.02 5.57 -2.60
CA PRO A 179 -5.26 6.34 -2.77
C PRO A 179 -5.84 6.25 -4.19
N TRP A 180 -4.99 6.03 -5.20
CA TRP A 180 -5.47 5.78 -6.57
C TRP A 180 -6.33 4.51 -6.62
N VAL A 181 -5.96 3.46 -5.90
CA VAL A 181 -6.77 2.23 -5.82
C VAL A 181 -8.13 2.50 -5.19
N VAL A 182 -8.19 3.35 -4.16
CA VAL A 182 -9.47 3.78 -3.56
C VAL A 182 -10.37 4.42 -4.63
N SER A 183 -9.85 5.40 -5.35
CA SER A 183 -10.62 6.11 -6.40
C SER A 183 -10.99 5.19 -7.57
N HIS A 184 -10.00 4.45 -8.09
CA HIS A 184 -10.15 3.60 -9.27
C HIS A 184 -11.00 2.36 -9.00
N ALA A 185 -10.58 1.54 -8.04
CA ALA A 185 -11.22 0.26 -7.79
C ALA A 185 -12.48 0.36 -6.92
N GLY A 186 -12.51 1.29 -5.98
CA GLY A 186 -13.64 1.47 -5.09
C GLY A 186 -14.80 2.28 -5.67
N TYR A 187 -14.49 3.35 -6.41
CA TYR A 187 -15.48 4.31 -6.90
C TYR A 187 -15.51 4.45 -8.42
N GLY A 188 -14.57 3.89 -9.14
CA GLY A 188 -14.54 3.89 -10.60
C GLY A 188 -15.07 2.59 -11.19
N THR A 189 -14.35 1.47 -11.02
CA THR A 189 -14.74 0.14 -11.53
C THR A 189 -15.69 -0.59 -10.59
N GLY A 190 -15.67 -0.29 -9.30
CA GLY A 190 -16.46 -0.95 -8.27
C GLY A 190 -16.03 -2.39 -7.97
N VAL A 191 -14.82 -2.80 -8.32
CA VAL A 191 -14.30 -4.13 -8.00
C VAL A 191 -13.86 -4.25 -6.55
N HIS A 192 -13.60 -3.12 -5.88
CA HIS A 192 -13.36 -3.02 -4.45
C HIS A 192 -14.55 -2.37 -3.73
N ALA A 193 -14.60 -2.54 -2.38
CA ALA A 193 -15.51 -1.77 -1.57
C ALA A 193 -15.29 -0.24 -1.76
N PRO A 194 -16.32 0.57 -1.79
CA PRO A 194 -17.74 0.28 -1.55
C PRO A 194 -18.51 -0.29 -2.78
N GLY A 195 -17.85 -0.58 -3.90
CA GLY A 195 -18.47 -1.19 -5.06
C GLY A 195 -19.17 -0.20 -6.01
N ILE A 196 -18.78 1.06 -5.99
CA ILE A 196 -19.36 2.11 -6.83
C ILE A 196 -18.73 2.09 -8.23
N LYS A 197 -19.55 2.14 -9.27
CA LYS A 197 -19.14 2.11 -10.68
C LYS A 197 -19.41 3.45 -11.35
N ASP A 198 -18.58 4.45 -11.04
CA ASP A 198 -18.75 5.80 -11.60
C ASP A 198 -17.39 6.47 -11.86
N TYR A 199 -16.83 6.21 -13.02
CA TYR A 199 -15.65 6.92 -13.51
C TYR A 199 -15.93 8.33 -14.01
N VAL A 200 -17.19 8.66 -14.21
CA VAL A 200 -17.56 9.96 -14.80
C VAL A 200 -17.52 11.07 -13.74
N THR A 201 -17.87 10.75 -12.49
CA THR A 201 -17.97 11.75 -11.43
C THR A 201 -17.29 11.30 -10.14
N ALA A 202 -17.67 10.15 -9.59
CA ALA A 202 -17.27 9.73 -8.25
C ALA A 202 -15.75 9.60 -8.09
N SER A 203 -15.06 8.93 -9.02
CA SER A 203 -13.61 8.72 -8.91
C SER A 203 -12.82 10.04 -8.83
N TYR A 204 -13.25 11.07 -9.55
CA TYR A 204 -12.59 12.39 -9.55
C TYR A 204 -12.85 13.15 -8.23
N GLN A 205 -14.09 13.11 -7.74
CA GLN A 205 -14.42 13.73 -6.45
C GLN A 205 -13.70 13.05 -5.29
N VAL A 206 -13.61 11.72 -5.30
CA VAL A 206 -12.88 10.93 -4.31
C VAL A 206 -11.41 11.33 -4.27
N THR A 207 -10.75 11.38 -5.44
CA THR A 207 -9.35 11.80 -5.53
C THR A 207 -9.17 13.21 -4.97
N HIS A 208 -10.04 14.14 -5.34
CA HIS A 208 -9.99 15.52 -4.88
C HIS A 208 -10.11 15.64 -3.35
N ASN A 209 -11.07 14.95 -2.76
CA ASN A 209 -11.28 14.95 -1.31
C ASN A 209 -10.15 14.24 -0.55
N ILE A 210 -9.56 13.18 -1.12
CA ILE A 210 -8.41 12.48 -0.51
C ILE A 210 -7.18 13.39 -0.49
N VAL A 211 -6.86 14.08 -1.60
CA VAL A 211 -5.72 15.01 -1.65
C VAL A 211 -5.89 16.12 -0.60
N LYS A 212 -7.08 16.68 -0.48
CA LYS A 212 -7.38 17.69 0.54
C LYS A 212 -7.26 17.13 1.95
N SER A 213 -7.82 15.95 2.21
CA SER A 213 -7.76 15.28 3.52
C SER A 213 -6.32 14.98 3.93
N HIS A 214 -5.49 14.50 2.99
CA HIS A 214 -4.07 14.30 3.23
C HIS A 214 -3.36 15.59 3.65
N ALA A 215 -3.55 16.67 2.88
CA ALA A 215 -2.93 17.95 3.16
C ALA A 215 -3.33 18.50 4.52
N GLU A 216 -4.62 18.46 4.85
CA GLU A 216 -5.13 18.93 6.13
C GLU A 216 -4.62 18.09 7.31
N ALA A 217 -4.52 16.76 7.17
CA ALA A 217 -3.92 15.90 8.20
C ALA A 217 -2.43 16.25 8.44
N TRP A 218 -1.66 16.50 7.36
CA TRP A 218 -0.28 16.94 7.48
C TRP A 218 -0.17 18.28 8.22
N HIS A 219 -1.06 19.25 7.92
CA HIS A 219 -1.10 20.53 8.61
C HIS A 219 -1.50 20.39 10.07
N VAL A 220 -2.49 19.57 10.38
CA VAL A 220 -2.88 19.27 11.78
C VAL A 220 -1.67 18.76 12.57
N TYR A 221 -0.90 17.83 11.99
CA TYR A 221 0.32 17.34 12.64
C TYR A 221 1.39 18.43 12.76
N ASN A 222 1.65 19.16 11.69
CA ASN A 222 2.69 20.18 11.62
C ASN A 222 2.45 21.32 12.63
N GLU A 223 1.22 21.75 12.75
CA GLU A 223 0.84 22.91 13.59
C GLU A 223 0.71 22.53 15.08
N ASN A 224 0.26 21.31 15.40
CA ASN A 224 -0.11 20.97 16.76
C ASN A 224 0.79 19.94 17.44
N TYR A 225 1.51 19.09 16.66
CA TYR A 225 2.20 17.92 17.21
C TYR A 225 3.68 17.83 16.85
N ARG A 226 4.09 18.33 15.70
CA ARG A 226 5.46 18.14 15.19
C ARG A 226 6.53 18.59 16.19
N THR A 227 6.38 19.76 16.79
CA THR A 227 7.36 20.32 17.71
C THR A 227 7.57 19.45 18.95
N THR A 228 6.52 18.82 19.45
CA THR A 228 6.58 17.99 20.67
C THR A 228 6.84 16.52 20.39
N GLN A 229 6.38 16.01 19.26
CA GLN A 229 6.47 14.59 18.93
C GLN A 229 7.65 14.25 18.02
N GLY A 230 8.09 15.16 17.16
CA GLY A 230 9.26 14.99 16.28
C GLY A 230 9.12 13.89 15.24
N GLY A 231 7.89 13.57 14.81
CA GLY A 231 7.62 12.53 13.82
C GLY A 231 7.59 13.06 12.38
N LYS A 232 7.40 12.14 11.45
CA LYS A 232 7.23 12.39 10.01
C LYS A 232 5.84 11.95 9.56
N VAL A 233 5.21 12.76 8.71
CA VAL A 233 3.92 12.48 8.09
C VAL A 233 4.05 12.54 6.58
N GLY A 234 3.58 11.52 5.89
CA GLY A 234 3.58 11.45 4.44
C GLY A 234 2.45 10.59 3.91
N ILE A 235 2.52 10.27 2.64
CA ILE A 235 1.51 9.47 1.93
C ILE A 235 2.18 8.30 1.22
N ALA A 236 1.55 7.12 1.25
CA ALA A 236 2.00 5.94 0.52
C ALA A 236 1.25 5.84 -0.80
N LEU A 237 1.87 6.29 -1.88
CA LEU A 237 1.32 6.27 -3.23
C LEU A 237 1.61 4.94 -3.91
N ASN A 238 0.75 4.52 -4.82
CA ASN A 238 0.97 3.33 -5.64
C ASN A 238 1.29 3.69 -7.08
N SER A 239 2.14 2.90 -7.70
CA SER A 239 2.35 2.92 -9.15
C SER A 239 2.88 1.59 -9.66
N ASP A 240 2.38 1.18 -10.81
CA ASP A 240 3.08 0.27 -11.71
C ASP A 240 4.22 1.01 -12.39
N TRP A 241 5.21 0.28 -12.92
CA TRP A 241 6.10 0.83 -13.92
C TRP A 241 5.48 0.69 -15.31
N ALA A 242 5.62 1.71 -16.14
CA ALA A 242 5.14 1.71 -17.52
C ALA A 242 6.32 1.62 -18.51
N GLU A 243 6.44 0.47 -19.17
CA GLU A 243 7.36 0.32 -20.30
C GLU A 243 6.64 0.70 -21.58
N PRO A 244 7.19 1.51 -22.48
CA PRO A 244 6.63 1.69 -23.82
C PRO A 244 6.58 0.35 -24.54
N ALA A 245 5.46 0.01 -25.17
CA ALA A 245 5.29 -1.25 -25.87
C ALA A 245 6.29 -1.39 -27.04
N ASP A 246 6.62 -0.27 -27.66
CA ASP A 246 7.70 -0.14 -28.63
C ASP A 246 8.59 1.06 -28.24
N ALA A 247 9.78 0.77 -27.72
CA ALA A 247 10.71 1.78 -27.27
C ALA A 247 11.25 2.69 -28.39
N GLU A 248 11.06 2.34 -29.67
CA GLU A 248 11.46 3.16 -30.81
C GLU A 248 10.35 4.11 -31.28
N LYS A 249 9.10 3.91 -30.80
CA LYS A 249 7.97 4.77 -31.14
C LYS A 249 7.79 5.89 -30.12
N PRO A 250 7.90 7.16 -30.55
CA PRO A 250 7.64 8.30 -29.67
C PRO A 250 6.26 8.28 -29.02
N GLU A 251 5.24 7.86 -29.77
CA GLU A 251 3.86 7.82 -29.30
C GLU A 251 3.66 6.84 -28.15
N ASP A 252 4.37 5.70 -28.14
CA ASP A 252 4.31 4.72 -27.04
C ASP A 252 5.06 5.22 -25.81
N LYS A 253 6.17 5.96 -25.98
CA LYS A 253 6.87 6.64 -24.87
C LYS A 253 5.99 7.69 -24.21
N GLU A 254 5.31 8.51 -24.99
CA GLU A 254 4.36 9.51 -24.49
C GLU A 254 3.17 8.85 -23.79
N ALA A 255 2.69 7.72 -24.31
CA ALA A 255 1.61 6.96 -23.71
C ALA A 255 2.03 6.34 -22.36
N ALA A 256 3.24 5.81 -22.25
CA ALA A 256 3.80 5.31 -21.01
C ALA A 256 3.93 6.44 -19.95
N GLU A 257 4.38 7.63 -20.36
CA GLU A 257 4.41 8.80 -19.50
C GLU A 257 2.99 9.21 -19.03
N ARG A 258 2.01 9.24 -19.94
CA ARG A 258 0.62 9.53 -19.56
C ARG A 258 0.07 8.50 -18.56
N TYR A 259 0.40 7.22 -18.74
CA TYR A 259 0.02 6.17 -17.79
C TYR A 259 0.52 6.49 -16.37
N LEU A 260 1.80 6.84 -16.24
CA LEU A 260 2.39 7.21 -14.94
C LEU A 260 1.74 8.46 -14.35
N GLN A 261 1.45 9.45 -15.18
CA GLN A 261 0.76 10.67 -14.74
C GLN A 261 -0.68 10.41 -14.30
N PHE A 262 -1.40 9.51 -14.95
CA PHE A 262 -2.78 9.13 -14.57
C PHE A 262 -2.85 8.25 -13.32
N MET A 263 -1.82 7.49 -12.98
CA MET A 263 -1.77 6.65 -11.79
C MET A 263 -1.05 7.37 -10.63
N LEU A 264 0.22 7.68 -10.81
CA LEU A 264 1.06 8.28 -9.78
C LEU A 264 0.93 9.80 -9.73
N GLY A 265 1.05 10.45 -10.88
CA GLY A 265 1.07 11.92 -10.99
C GLY A 265 -0.20 12.57 -10.48
N TRP A 266 -1.33 11.91 -10.61
CA TRP A 266 -2.61 12.41 -10.11
C TRP A 266 -2.57 12.83 -8.63
N PHE A 267 -1.82 12.08 -7.81
CA PHE A 267 -1.59 12.38 -6.40
C PHE A 267 -0.21 13.01 -6.12
N ALA A 268 0.84 12.52 -6.79
CA ALA A 268 2.20 12.98 -6.52
C ALA A 268 2.43 14.43 -6.98
N HIS A 269 1.89 14.83 -8.13
CA HIS A 269 2.13 16.17 -8.66
C HIS A 269 1.58 17.27 -7.72
N PRO A 270 0.32 17.23 -7.25
CA PRO A 270 -0.18 18.22 -6.30
C PRO A 270 0.66 18.30 -5.03
N ILE A 271 1.07 17.15 -4.49
CA ILE A 271 1.73 17.09 -3.19
C ILE A 271 3.21 17.52 -3.29
N PHE A 272 3.91 17.07 -4.32
CA PHE A 272 5.38 17.24 -4.40
C PHE A 272 5.83 18.34 -5.34
N ILE A 273 4.99 18.85 -6.25
CA ILE A 273 5.42 19.85 -7.25
C ILE A 273 4.80 21.22 -6.99
N ASP A 274 3.51 21.43 -7.24
CA ASP A 274 2.94 22.78 -7.28
C ASP A 274 1.58 22.97 -6.62
N GLY A 275 0.98 21.91 -6.08
CA GLY A 275 -0.34 21.94 -5.44
C GLY A 275 -1.51 21.68 -6.39
N ASP A 276 -1.24 21.52 -7.70
CA ASP A 276 -2.27 21.28 -8.71
C ASP A 276 -2.08 19.92 -9.41
N TYR A 277 -3.09 19.49 -10.12
CA TYR A 277 -3.01 18.29 -10.96
C TYR A 277 -2.04 18.46 -12.13
N PRO A 278 -1.42 17.37 -12.65
CA PRO A 278 -0.57 17.44 -13.83
C PRO A 278 -1.30 18.07 -15.03
N GLU A 279 -0.62 18.92 -15.75
CA GLU A 279 -1.21 19.60 -16.91
C GLU A 279 -1.72 18.61 -17.98
N VAL A 280 -0.98 17.50 -18.20
CA VAL A 280 -1.40 16.46 -19.14
C VAL A 280 -2.74 15.83 -18.74
N LEU A 281 -2.97 15.62 -17.44
CA LEU A 281 -4.23 15.08 -16.92
C LEU A 281 -5.40 16.05 -17.17
N LYS A 282 -5.21 17.33 -16.82
CA LYS A 282 -6.22 18.38 -17.02
C LYS A 282 -6.58 18.52 -18.50
N THR A 283 -5.58 18.56 -19.36
CA THR A 283 -5.75 18.71 -20.80
C THR A 283 -6.49 17.51 -21.41
N GLN A 284 -6.07 16.29 -21.07
CA GLN A 284 -6.72 15.07 -21.60
C GLN A 284 -8.18 14.98 -21.17
N ILE A 285 -8.48 15.21 -19.90
CA ILE A 285 -9.85 15.18 -19.39
C ILE A 285 -10.72 16.25 -20.07
N ALA A 286 -10.20 17.48 -20.22
CA ALA A 286 -10.91 18.56 -20.89
C ALA A 286 -11.17 18.29 -22.38
N ASN A 287 -10.21 17.68 -23.08
CA ASN A 287 -10.38 17.31 -24.48
C ASN A 287 -11.44 16.21 -24.65
N LYS A 288 -11.38 15.17 -23.82
CA LYS A 288 -12.38 14.08 -23.85
C LYS A 288 -13.78 14.57 -23.52
N ALA A 289 -13.93 15.53 -22.61
CA ALA A 289 -15.22 16.15 -22.32
C ALA A 289 -15.83 16.84 -23.55
N LYS A 290 -15.01 17.40 -24.45
CA LYS A 290 -15.47 18.01 -25.72
C LYS A 290 -15.75 16.96 -26.77
N GLU A 291 -14.91 15.93 -26.90
CA GLU A 291 -15.04 14.87 -27.90
C GLU A 291 -16.24 13.95 -27.63
N CYS A 292 -16.57 13.75 -26.37
CA CYS A 292 -17.52 12.76 -25.88
C CYS A 292 -18.62 13.37 -24.98
N PRO A 293 -19.42 14.32 -25.47
CA PRO A 293 -20.34 15.10 -24.62
C PRO A 293 -21.43 14.27 -23.93
N SER A 294 -21.76 13.09 -24.43
CA SER A 294 -22.80 12.20 -23.85
C SER A 294 -22.26 11.12 -22.91
N SER A 295 -20.97 10.87 -22.93
CA SER A 295 -20.27 9.90 -22.09
C SER A 295 -19.00 10.48 -21.49
N ALA A 296 -18.89 11.81 -21.53
CA ALA A 296 -17.73 12.51 -21.03
C ALA A 296 -17.51 12.23 -19.54
N PRO A 297 -16.28 12.00 -19.11
CA PRO A 297 -15.95 12.12 -17.72
C PRO A 297 -16.38 13.50 -17.23
N ALA A 298 -16.88 13.56 -16.01
CA ALA A 298 -17.18 14.85 -15.38
C ALA A 298 -15.95 15.75 -15.41
N VAL A 299 -16.19 17.04 -15.32
CA VAL A 299 -15.13 18.02 -15.22
C VAL A 299 -14.27 17.68 -14.00
N LEU A 300 -12.95 17.56 -14.19
CA LEU A 300 -12.00 17.40 -13.11
C LEU A 300 -12.20 18.55 -12.10
N PRO A 301 -12.42 18.27 -10.81
CA PRO A 301 -12.50 19.33 -9.79
C PRO A 301 -11.23 20.18 -9.80
N THR A 302 -11.37 21.47 -9.52
CA THR A 302 -10.25 22.41 -9.47
C THR A 302 -9.94 22.80 -8.04
N PHE A 303 -8.65 22.94 -7.71
CA PHE A 303 -8.21 23.54 -6.46
C PHE A 303 -8.18 25.05 -6.58
N THR A 304 -8.60 25.76 -5.50
CA THR A 304 -8.36 27.20 -5.39
C THR A 304 -6.86 27.47 -5.18
N ASP A 305 -6.43 28.71 -5.35
CA ASP A 305 -5.01 29.09 -5.14
C ASP A 305 -4.60 28.86 -3.67
N GLU A 306 -5.51 29.07 -2.72
CA GLU A 306 -5.30 28.78 -1.30
C GLU A 306 -5.15 27.26 -1.06
N GLU A 307 -5.99 26.44 -1.70
CA GLU A 307 -5.90 24.98 -1.61
C GLU A 307 -4.59 24.47 -2.21
N LYS A 308 -4.17 24.98 -3.37
CA LYS A 308 -2.87 24.64 -3.98
C LYS A 308 -1.70 24.95 -3.04
N ALA A 309 -1.73 26.13 -2.41
CA ALA A 309 -0.70 26.51 -1.45
C ALA A 309 -0.68 25.61 -0.20
N ARG A 310 -1.84 25.11 0.23
CA ARG A 310 -1.94 24.18 1.36
C ARG A 310 -1.54 22.74 1.00
N ILE A 311 -1.73 22.32 -0.25
CA ILE A 311 -1.41 20.95 -0.69
C ILE A 311 0.09 20.78 -0.96
N LYS A 312 0.70 21.75 -1.61
CA LYS A 312 2.11 21.70 -1.98
C LYS A 312 3.03 21.48 -0.79
N GLY A 313 3.90 20.47 -0.87
CA GLY A 313 4.93 20.20 0.13
C GLY A 313 4.43 19.48 1.39
N THR A 314 3.25 18.90 1.37
CA THR A 314 2.63 18.25 2.53
C THR A 314 3.03 16.78 2.72
N SER A 315 4.29 16.43 2.42
CA SER A 315 4.80 15.09 2.70
C SER A 315 6.27 15.14 3.10
N ASP A 316 6.61 14.50 4.21
CA ASP A 316 7.97 14.46 4.76
C ASP A 316 8.82 13.34 4.12
N PHE A 317 8.23 12.49 3.31
CA PHE A 317 8.86 11.43 2.54
C PHE A 317 7.99 11.08 1.32
N PHE A 318 8.58 10.40 0.34
CA PHE A 318 7.81 9.79 -0.75
C PHE A 318 7.55 8.33 -0.42
N GLY A 319 6.31 7.97 -0.09
CA GLY A 319 5.91 6.58 0.12
C GLY A 319 5.54 5.93 -1.21
N LEU A 320 6.04 4.73 -1.45
CA LEU A 320 5.81 3.98 -2.69
C LEU A 320 5.34 2.55 -2.41
N ASN A 321 4.17 2.22 -2.93
CA ASN A 321 3.68 0.84 -3.09
C ASN A 321 3.87 0.43 -4.54
N HIS A 322 4.68 -0.60 -4.80
CA HIS A 322 4.96 -1.09 -6.14
C HIS A 322 4.94 -2.62 -6.20
N TYR A 323 4.28 -3.18 -7.22
CA TYR A 323 4.10 -4.62 -7.34
C TYR A 323 4.42 -5.17 -8.72
N THR A 324 4.23 -4.39 -9.80
CA THR A 324 4.31 -4.90 -11.16
C THR A 324 4.60 -3.83 -12.19
N SER A 325 4.74 -4.25 -13.46
CA SER A 325 4.92 -3.37 -14.62
C SER A 325 3.86 -3.62 -15.69
N ARG A 326 3.72 -2.69 -16.63
CA ARG A 326 2.84 -2.78 -17.81
C ARG A 326 3.58 -2.38 -19.06
N LEU A 327 3.26 -3.03 -20.17
CA LEU A 327 3.57 -2.52 -21.51
C LEU A 327 2.47 -1.54 -21.91
N VAL A 328 2.86 -0.33 -22.28
CA VAL A 328 1.93 0.74 -22.61
C VAL A 328 2.13 1.18 -24.05
N SER A 329 1.08 1.16 -24.83
CA SER A 329 1.04 1.66 -26.20
C SER A 329 0.10 2.84 -26.32
N SER A 330 0.37 3.71 -27.29
CA SER A 330 -0.58 4.74 -27.69
C SER A 330 -1.83 4.10 -28.30
N SER A 331 -2.97 4.63 -27.95
CA SER A 331 -4.24 4.24 -28.56
C SER A 331 -5.18 5.44 -28.66
N VAL A 332 -6.14 5.35 -29.57
CA VAL A 332 -7.27 6.28 -29.58
C VAL A 332 -8.33 5.66 -28.66
N GLY A 333 -8.37 6.12 -27.41
CA GLY A 333 -9.21 5.52 -26.37
C GLY A 333 -10.71 5.68 -26.55
N GLY A 334 -11.13 6.47 -27.54
CA GLY A 334 -12.54 6.74 -27.81
C GLY A 334 -13.23 7.43 -26.63
N CYS A 335 -14.50 7.07 -26.39
CA CYS A 335 -15.32 7.63 -25.32
C CYS A 335 -15.54 6.64 -24.17
N THR A 336 -14.61 5.72 -23.95
CA THR A 336 -14.67 4.77 -22.83
C THR A 336 -14.28 5.46 -21.53
N PRO A 337 -15.11 5.42 -20.48
CA PRO A 337 -14.74 5.94 -19.18
C PRO A 337 -13.54 5.17 -18.58
N GLY A 338 -12.68 5.89 -17.87
CA GLY A 338 -11.53 5.31 -17.18
C GLY A 338 -10.19 5.78 -17.74
N PRO A 339 -9.09 5.39 -17.08
CA PRO A 339 -7.76 5.93 -17.41
C PRO A 339 -7.32 5.69 -18.85
N GLU A 340 -7.54 4.51 -19.38
CA GLU A 340 -7.13 4.16 -20.76
C GLU A 340 -7.88 4.97 -21.81
N GLY A 341 -9.21 5.08 -21.65
CA GLY A 341 -10.04 5.83 -22.58
C GLY A 341 -9.76 7.33 -22.54
N VAL A 342 -9.58 7.88 -21.36
CA VAL A 342 -9.30 9.31 -21.17
C VAL A 342 -7.86 9.65 -21.52
N GLY A 343 -6.91 8.79 -21.17
CA GLY A 343 -5.47 9.01 -21.37
C GLY A 343 -4.96 8.65 -22.76
N ASP A 344 -5.80 8.10 -23.64
CA ASP A 344 -5.41 7.62 -24.97
C ASP A 344 -4.20 6.67 -24.93
N PHE A 345 -4.26 5.69 -24.04
CA PHE A 345 -3.28 4.62 -23.96
C PHE A 345 -3.95 3.27 -23.75
N GLN A 346 -3.21 2.20 -24.00
CA GLN A 346 -3.58 0.83 -23.65
C GLN A 346 -2.45 0.19 -22.86
N ALA A 347 -2.79 -0.35 -21.68
CA ALA A 347 -1.87 -1.06 -20.82
C ALA A 347 -2.08 -2.58 -20.94
N LYS A 348 -1.01 -3.32 -21.17
CA LYS A 348 -1.01 -4.78 -21.32
C LYS A 348 0.10 -5.40 -20.50
N VAL A 349 -0.01 -6.70 -20.32
CA VAL A 349 1.05 -7.54 -19.79
C VAL A 349 1.78 -8.18 -20.94
N ASP A 350 3.11 -8.27 -20.85
CA ASP A 350 3.89 -9.09 -21.77
C ASP A 350 3.66 -10.58 -21.42
N PRO A 351 3.20 -11.41 -22.37
CA PRO A 351 2.99 -12.84 -22.10
C PRO A 351 4.24 -13.61 -21.69
N SER A 352 5.43 -13.05 -21.91
CA SER A 352 6.70 -13.65 -21.50
C SER A 352 7.07 -13.39 -20.04
N TRP A 353 6.41 -12.42 -19.39
CA TRP A 353 6.67 -12.13 -17.98
C TRP A 353 6.15 -13.24 -17.07
N PRO A 354 6.91 -13.64 -16.05
CA PRO A 354 6.45 -14.66 -15.13
C PRO A 354 5.17 -14.26 -14.43
N ALA A 355 4.13 -15.10 -14.61
CA ALA A 355 2.84 -14.92 -13.92
C ALA A 355 2.99 -15.26 -12.42
N THR A 356 2.12 -14.70 -11.61
CA THR A 356 1.99 -15.01 -10.18
C THR A 356 0.65 -15.65 -9.90
N ALA A 357 0.34 -15.90 -8.64
CA ALA A 357 -1.00 -16.31 -8.21
C ALA A 357 -2.08 -15.23 -8.43
N SER A 358 -1.68 -13.99 -8.67
CA SER A 358 -2.57 -12.87 -8.97
C SER A 358 -2.71 -12.66 -10.46
N ASP A 359 -3.90 -12.31 -10.91
CA ASP A 359 -4.18 -12.01 -12.32
C ASP A 359 -3.64 -10.64 -12.78
N TRP A 360 -3.20 -9.80 -11.87
CA TRP A 360 -2.70 -8.46 -12.15
C TRP A 360 -1.21 -8.24 -11.83
N ILE A 361 -0.59 -9.12 -11.04
CA ILE A 361 0.83 -9.03 -10.68
C ILE A 361 1.65 -9.99 -11.53
N TYR A 362 2.65 -9.46 -12.20
CA TYR A 362 3.66 -10.20 -12.95
C TYR A 362 5.03 -9.88 -12.37
N SER A 363 5.91 -10.89 -12.29
CA SER A 363 7.23 -10.76 -11.66
C SER A 363 8.17 -9.95 -12.54
N MET A 364 8.28 -8.66 -12.25
CA MET A 364 9.15 -7.70 -12.95
C MET A 364 9.99 -6.86 -11.97
N PRO A 365 10.99 -7.44 -11.32
CA PRO A 365 11.78 -6.74 -10.29
C PRO A 365 12.53 -5.50 -10.82
N THR A 366 12.89 -5.48 -12.11
CA THR A 366 13.53 -4.33 -12.75
C THR A 366 12.64 -3.08 -12.84
N GLY A 367 11.32 -3.29 -12.83
CA GLY A 367 10.36 -2.19 -12.87
C GLY A 367 10.45 -1.28 -11.64
N LEU A 368 10.75 -1.83 -10.47
CA LEU A 368 10.96 -1.04 -9.27
C LEU A 368 12.13 -0.07 -9.43
N ARG A 369 13.25 -0.54 -9.98
CA ARG A 369 14.44 0.28 -10.24
C ARG A 369 14.11 1.45 -11.18
N SER A 370 13.44 1.17 -12.29
CA SER A 370 13.03 2.19 -13.27
C SER A 370 12.10 3.22 -12.65
N LEU A 371 11.11 2.77 -11.88
CA LEU A 371 10.16 3.66 -11.21
C LEU A 371 10.83 4.56 -10.15
N LEU A 372 11.77 4.03 -9.38
CA LEU A 372 12.53 4.81 -8.40
C LEU A 372 13.35 5.92 -9.06
N ASN A 373 13.97 5.63 -10.20
CA ASN A 373 14.71 6.65 -10.97
C ASN A 373 13.76 7.70 -11.56
N TYR A 374 12.59 7.29 -12.05
CA TYR A 374 11.54 8.20 -12.50
C TYR A 374 11.06 9.12 -11.36
N ILE A 375 10.74 8.58 -10.20
CA ILE A 375 10.30 9.36 -9.02
C ILE A 375 11.38 10.38 -8.63
N LYS A 376 12.64 9.96 -8.59
CA LYS A 376 13.76 10.85 -8.26
C LYS A 376 13.85 12.02 -9.22
N SER A 377 13.75 11.77 -10.52
CA SER A 377 13.88 12.82 -11.55
C SER A 377 12.64 13.72 -11.61
N GLU A 378 11.45 13.17 -11.48
CA GLU A 378 10.20 13.89 -11.68
C GLU A 378 9.76 14.67 -10.43
N TYR A 379 9.85 14.06 -9.25
CA TYR A 379 9.25 14.63 -8.03
C TYR A 379 10.28 15.12 -7.00
N LEU A 380 11.44 14.49 -6.91
CA LEU A 380 12.39 14.76 -5.81
C LEU A 380 13.49 15.78 -6.16
N THR A 381 13.57 16.20 -7.39
CA THR A 381 14.49 17.28 -7.82
C THR A 381 14.22 18.59 -7.08
N TYR A 382 12.97 18.82 -6.66
CA TYR A 382 12.52 20.05 -6.01
C TYR A 382 12.31 19.92 -4.50
N ASN A 383 12.14 18.67 -4.01
CA ASN A 383 11.81 18.38 -2.61
C ASN A 383 12.71 17.26 -2.11
N ASN A 384 13.87 17.49 -1.67
CA ASN A 384 14.86 16.48 -1.27
C ASN A 384 14.40 15.62 -0.05
N VAL A 385 13.26 14.92 -0.20
CA VAL A 385 12.71 13.99 0.79
C VAL A 385 13.15 12.56 0.48
N PRO A 386 13.33 11.68 1.48
CA PRO A 386 13.67 10.27 1.26
C PRO A 386 12.51 9.51 0.64
N ILE A 387 12.82 8.38 -0.01
CA ILE A 387 11.82 7.41 -0.45
C ILE A 387 11.70 6.30 0.60
N TYR A 388 10.45 5.98 0.96
CA TYR A 388 10.10 4.78 1.71
C TYR A 388 9.31 3.84 0.81
N ILE A 389 9.83 2.63 0.56
CA ILE A 389 9.04 1.58 -0.07
C ILE A 389 8.10 1.05 1.01
N THR A 390 6.84 1.46 0.92
CA THR A 390 5.78 1.21 1.91
C THR A 390 4.98 -0.04 1.61
N GLY A 391 5.16 -0.63 0.42
CA GLY A 391 4.54 -1.88 0.03
C GLY A 391 5.22 -2.49 -1.20
N ASN A 392 5.67 -3.72 -1.05
CA ASN A 392 6.19 -4.56 -2.14
C ASN A 392 5.98 -6.03 -1.76
N GLY A 393 5.49 -6.84 -2.67
CA GLY A 393 5.22 -8.24 -2.39
C GLY A 393 4.72 -8.98 -3.61
N MET A 394 4.64 -10.29 -3.48
CA MET A 394 4.14 -11.20 -4.49
C MET A 394 3.30 -12.29 -3.82
N PRO A 395 2.09 -12.56 -4.28
CA PRO A 395 1.25 -13.58 -3.69
C PRO A 395 1.64 -14.99 -4.15
N THR A 396 1.39 -15.96 -3.29
CA THR A 396 1.25 -17.37 -3.66
C THR A 396 -0.23 -17.72 -3.74
N ASP A 397 -0.57 -18.75 -4.50
CA ASP A 397 -1.91 -19.28 -4.54
C ASP A 397 -2.18 -20.21 -3.35
N ASP A 398 -3.43 -20.64 -3.23
CA ASP A 398 -3.89 -21.57 -2.19
C ASP A 398 -3.74 -23.04 -2.61
N SER A 399 -3.22 -23.29 -3.81
CA SER A 399 -3.02 -24.62 -4.39
C SER A 399 -1.59 -25.10 -4.18
N GLY A 400 -1.40 -26.25 -3.56
CA GLY A 400 -0.11 -26.89 -3.45
C GLY A 400 0.72 -26.51 -2.22
N ASP A 401 2.05 -26.51 -2.36
CA ASP A 401 2.98 -26.23 -1.25
C ASP A 401 3.18 -24.71 -1.07
N THR A 402 2.24 -24.07 -0.37
CA THR A 402 2.26 -22.63 -0.09
C THR A 402 3.41 -22.20 0.82
N LEU A 403 4.08 -23.14 1.49
CA LEU A 403 5.25 -22.85 2.32
C LEU A 403 6.53 -22.69 1.50
N ASN A 404 6.59 -23.31 0.31
CA ASN A 404 7.75 -23.24 -0.58
C ASN A 404 7.49 -22.21 -1.70
N ASP A 405 7.46 -20.93 -1.34
CA ASP A 405 7.13 -19.82 -2.21
C ASP A 405 8.30 -19.36 -3.09
N VAL A 406 8.77 -20.27 -3.98
CA VAL A 406 9.95 -20.10 -4.84
C VAL A 406 9.88 -18.83 -5.69
N SER A 407 8.74 -18.56 -6.32
CA SER A 407 8.58 -17.37 -7.16
C SER A 407 8.81 -16.07 -6.40
N ARG A 408 8.36 -16.00 -5.14
CA ARG A 408 8.62 -14.87 -4.27
C ARG A 408 10.10 -14.74 -3.90
N ILE A 409 10.76 -15.87 -3.66
CA ILE A 409 12.19 -15.92 -3.40
C ILE A 409 12.98 -15.41 -4.61
N GLU A 410 12.65 -15.88 -5.80
CA GLU A 410 13.27 -15.42 -7.05
C GLU A 410 13.06 -13.92 -7.25
N TYR A 411 11.86 -13.42 -7.01
CA TYR A 411 11.57 -11.99 -7.08
C TYR A 411 12.41 -11.19 -6.07
N MET A 412 12.42 -11.59 -4.80
CA MET A 412 13.13 -10.86 -3.74
C MET A 412 14.65 -10.84 -3.95
N THR A 413 15.22 -11.90 -4.53
CA THR A 413 16.66 -11.96 -4.85
C THR A 413 17.04 -11.14 -6.08
N ALA A 414 16.07 -10.74 -6.90
CA ALA A 414 16.29 -9.97 -8.12
C ALA A 414 15.96 -8.46 -7.94
N ILE A 415 15.54 -8.02 -6.76
CA ILE A 415 15.27 -6.59 -6.48
C ILE A 415 16.59 -5.82 -6.50
N GLU A 416 16.61 -4.72 -7.25
CA GLU A 416 17.71 -3.78 -7.30
C GLU A 416 17.22 -2.40 -6.88
N LEU A 417 17.92 -1.76 -5.95
CA LEU A 417 17.70 -0.39 -5.51
C LEU A 417 18.95 0.41 -5.87
N ASP A 418 18.82 1.26 -6.89
CA ASP A 418 19.92 2.13 -7.33
C ASP A 418 20.30 3.19 -6.29
N LYS A 419 21.21 4.09 -6.64
CA LYS A 419 21.65 5.25 -5.85
C LYS A 419 20.53 6.29 -5.65
N VAL A 420 19.33 5.82 -5.33
CA VAL A 420 18.19 6.63 -4.93
C VAL A 420 18.13 6.59 -3.40
N ASP A 421 17.77 7.70 -2.76
CA ASP A 421 17.70 7.79 -1.29
C ASP A 421 16.50 6.98 -0.74
N VAL A 422 16.58 5.66 -0.84
CA VAL A 422 15.64 4.72 -0.25
C VAL A 422 16.09 4.40 1.17
N GLN A 423 15.26 4.70 2.16
CA GLN A 423 15.58 4.52 3.57
C GLN A 423 14.76 3.44 4.26
N ARG A 424 13.71 2.90 3.60
CA ARG A 424 12.87 1.82 4.11
C ARG A 424 12.47 0.89 2.98
N PHE A 425 12.46 -0.41 3.29
CA PHE A 425 11.89 -1.44 2.43
C PHE A 425 10.88 -2.26 3.23
N THR A 426 9.61 -2.24 2.79
CA THR A 426 8.51 -2.94 3.48
C THR A 426 8.00 -4.08 2.63
N VAL A 427 8.11 -5.31 3.14
CA VAL A 427 7.54 -6.50 2.52
C VAL A 427 6.08 -6.63 2.93
N GLN A 428 5.21 -6.75 1.96
CA GLN A 428 3.81 -7.11 2.18
C GLN A 428 3.66 -8.62 2.04
N SER A 429 3.21 -9.31 3.07
CA SER A 429 2.81 -8.91 4.40
C SER A 429 3.42 -9.86 5.45
N LEU A 430 3.24 -9.54 6.72
CA LEU A 430 3.69 -10.42 7.81
C LEU A 430 2.99 -11.78 7.77
N VAL A 431 1.67 -11.77 7.63
CA VAL A 431 0.81 -12.95 7.63
C VAL A 431 -0.17 -12.90 6.45
N ASP A 432 -0.65 -14.05 5.99
CA ASP A 432 -1.74 -14.11 5.03
C ASP A 432 -2.99 -13.43 5.59
N GLY A 433 -3.77 -12.79 4.73
CA GLY A 433 -4.94 -12.04 5.11
C GLY A 433 -6.08 -12.11 4.09
N PHE A 434 -7.14 -11.36 4.37
CA PHE A 434 -8.27 -11.17 3.48
C PHE A 434 -7.92 -10.10 2.43
N GLU A 435 -7.68 -10.51 1.19
CA GLU A 435 -7.20 -9.64 0.10
C GLU A 435 -8.37 -9.00 -0.67
N GLY A 436 -9.27 -8.34 0.05
CA GLY A 436 -10.38 -7.61 -0.52
C GLY A 436 -11.31 -8.47 -1.37
N ASN A 437 -11.55 -8.07 -2.62
CA ASN A 437 -12.40 -8.82 -3.54
C ASN A 437 -11.86 -10.22 -3.90
N LYS A 438 -10.56 -10.48 -3.67
CA LYS A 438 -9.94 -11.81 -3.86
C LYS A 438 -10.11 -12.73 -2.65
N GLY A 439 -10.65 -12.23 -1.53
CA GLY A 439 -10.83 -13.01 -0.31
C GLY A 439 -9.52 -13.60 0.18
N TYR A 440 -9.49 -14.92 0.40
CA TYR A 440 -8.29 -15.65 0.83
C TYR A 440 -7.58 -16.39 -0.30
N SER A 441 -7.93 -16.16 -1.57
CA SER A 441 -7.34 -16.87 -2.72
C SER A 441 -5.91 -16.43 -3.03
N GLU A 442 -5.51 -15.23 -2.66
CA GLU A 442 -4.16 -14.70 -2.82
C GLU A 442 -3.47 -14.61 -1.45
N ARG A 443 -2.24 -15.12 -1.35
CA ARG A 443 -1.52 -15.28 -0.08
C ARG A 443 -0.23 -14.45 -0.08
N PHE A 444 -0.30 -13.23 0.49
CA PHE A 444 0.83 -12.30 0.53
C PHE A 444 1.74 -12.46 1.76
N GLY A 445 1.32 -13.21 2.77
CA GLY A 445 2.07 -13.33 4.02
C GLY A 445 3.45 -13.96 3.85
N LEU A 446 4.44 -13.49 4.62
CA LEU A 446 5.66 -14.22 4.89
C LEU A 446 5.38 -15.46 5.75
N HIS A 447 4.27 -15.43 6.47
CA HIS A 447 3.77 -16.57 7.24
C HIS A 447 2.40 -16.97 6.70
N GLN A 448 2.24 -18.26 6.41
CA GLN A 448 0.97 -18.86 6.06
C GLN A 448 0.04 -18.81 7.28
N VAL A 449 -1.23 -18.46 7.04
CA VAL A 449 -2.31 -18.62 8.01
C VAL A 449 -3.21 -19.75 7.55
N ASN A 450 -3.47 -20.72 8.43
CA ASN A 450 -4.47 -21.75 8.16
C ASN A 450 -5.86 -21.20 8.50
N PHE A 451 -6.61 -20.81 7.47
CA PHE A 451 -7.96 -20.23 7.62
C PHE A 451 -9.04 -21.28 7.88
N GLU A 452 -8.75 -22.56 7.68
CA GLU A 452 -9.67 -23.67 8.03
C GLU A 452 -9.63 -23.98 9.53
N ASP A 453 -8.52 -23.64 10.21
CA ASP A 453 -8.39 -23.82 11.65
C ASP A 453 -8.89 -22.56 12.39
N GLY A 454 -9.85 -22.75 13.30
CA GLY A 454 -10.42 -21.66 14.12
C GLY A 454 -9.38 -20.89 14.94
N TYR A 455 -8.23 -21.49 15.25
CA TYR A 455 -7.11 -20.84 15.96
C TYR A 455 -6.20 -20.02 15.05
N ARG A 456 -6.38 -20.08 13.72
CA ARG A 456 -5.56 -19.32 12.77
C ARG A 456 -4.04 -19.46 13.00
N PRO A 457 -3.47 -20.67 13.07
CA PRO A 457 -2.04 -20.86 13.29
C PRO A 457 -1.23 -20.25 12.15
N ARG A 458 -0.03 -19.73 12.48
CA ARG A 458 0.90 -19.13 11.53
C ARG A 458 2.10 -20.05 11.34
N THR A 459 2.50 -20.27 10.07
CA THR A 459 3.67 -21.07 9.71
C THR A 459 4.57 -20.25 8.78
N PRO A 460 5.87 -20.08 9.09
CA PRO A 460 6.78 -19.34 8.22
C PRO A 460 6.95 -20.03 6.87
N LYS A 461 6.87 -19.24 5.79
CA LYS A 461 7.19 -19.66 4.43
C LYS A 461 8.71 -19.56 4.19
N GLN A 462 9.20 -20.14 3.10
CA GLN A 462 10.62 -20.08 2.73
C GLN A 462 11.10 -18.62 2.55
N SER A 463 10.25 -17.75 2.03
CA SER A 463 10.55 -16.32 1.91
C SER A 463 10.74 -15.60 3.24
N ALA A 464 10.13 -16.07 4.33
CA ALA A 464 10.39 -15.52 5.67
C ALA A 464 11.83 -15.75 6.11
N TYR A 465 12.37 -16.93 5.86
CA TYR A 465 13.77 -17.25 6.14
C TYR A 465 14.75 -16.44 5.30
N LEU A 466 14.43 -16.28 4.00
CA LEU A 466 15.22 -15.41 3.12
C LEU A 466 15.21 -13.96 3.60
N PHE A 467 14.04 -13.43 3.95
CA PHE A 467 13.93 -12.05 4.41
C PHE A 467 14.70 -11.81 5.71
N ALA A 468 14.62 -12.75 6.65
CA ALA A 468 15.43 -12.70 7.87
C ALA A 468 16.94 -12.70 7.57
N GLN A 469 17.39 -13.46 6.56
CA GLN A 469 18.78 -13.47 6.11
C GLN A 469 19.19 -12.13 5.47
N ILE A 470 18.33 -11.53 4.63
CA ILE A 470 18.54 -10.20 4.04
C ILE A 470 18.74 -9.15 5.15
N ILE A 471 17.90 -9.20 6.18
CA ILE A 471 17.98 -8.28 7.32
C ILE A 471 19.27 -8.49 8.12
N GLU A 472 19.63 -9.74 8.43
CA GLU A 472 20.86 -10.07 9.19
C GLU A 472 22.12 -9.58 8.48
N GLN A 473 22.15 -9.66 7.15
CA GLN A 473 23.25 -9.20 6.32
C GLN A 473 23.18 -7.71 5.94
N ASN A 474 22.07 -7.07 6.26
CA ASN A 474 21.74 -5.70 5.84
C ASN A 474 21.92 -5.49 4.32
N GLY A 475 21.50 -6.47 3.52
CA GLY A 475 21.61 -6.40 2.07
C GLY A 475 20.97 -7.60 1.37
N PHE A 476 20.60 -7.42 0.11
CA PHE A 476 20.09 -8.51 -0.69
C PHE A 476 21.18 -9.57 -0.95
N VAL A 477 20.79 -10.83 -0.91
CA VAL A 477 21.68 -11.97 -1.00
C VAL A 477 21.52 -12.69 -2.33
N SER A 478 22.62 -13.13 -2.93
CA SER A 478 22.61 -13.86 -4.20
C SER A 478 22.29 -15.36 -4.05
N GLN A 479 22.34 -15.90 -2.84
CA GLN A 479 22.07 -17.31 -2.54
C GLN A 479 21.47 -17.48 -1.15
N ILE A 480 20.50 -18.38 -1.03
CA ILE A 480 19.89 -18.74 0.25
C ILE A 480 20.84 -19.68 0.99
N CYS A 481 21.30 -19.30 2.18
CA CYS A 481 21.95 -20.23 3.09
C CYS A 481 20.89 -21.12 3.74
N SER A 482 21.19 -22.39 3.88
CA SER A 482 20.27 -23.42 4.34
C SER A 482 19.72 -23.20 5.78
N ARG A 483 20.28 -22.29 6.58
CA ARG A 483 19.77 -21.82 7.90
C ARG A 483 20.49 -20.56 8.38
N PRO A 484 19.86 -19.37 8.38
CA PRO A 484 20.37 -18.18 9.08
C PRO A 484 20.40 -18.40 10.59
N LYS A 485 21.31 -17.72 11.30
CA LYS A 485 21.42 -17.81 12.77
C LYS A 485 20.17 -17.28 13.48
N SER A 486 19.48 -16.31 12.91
CA SER A 486 18.21 -15.75 13.35
C SER A 486 17.06 -16.77 13.31
N CYS A 487 17.12 -17.74 12.41
CA CYS A 487 16.09 -18.78 12.25
C CYS A 487 16.04 -19.81 13.40
N ARG A 488 17.00 -19.82 14.32
CA ARG A 488 16.88 -20.63 15.55
C ARG A 488 15.67 -20.25 16.42
N TRP A 489 15.06 -19.12 16.17
CA TRP A 489 13.83 -18.70 16.82
C TRP A 489 12.60 -19.37 16.21
N PHE A 490 12.56 -19.55 14.88
CA PHE A 490 11.43 -20.19 14.20
C PHE A 490 11.35 -21.70 14.53
N ASP A 491 12.50 -22.37 14.68
CA ASP A 491 12.54 -23.79 15.08
C ASP A 491 11.91 -24.01 16.49
N LYS A 492 11.91 -23.00 17.36
CA LYS A 492 11.30 -23.06 18.69
C LYS A 492 9.77 -22.84 18.66
N ILE A 493 9.22 -22.27 17.60
CA ILE A 493 7.77 -22.03 17.46
C ILE A 493 7.03 -23.34 17.20
N GLN A 494 7.55 -24.21 16.36
CA GLN A 494 6.95 -25.52 16.10
C GLN A 494 6.90 -26.40 17.37
N VAL A 495 7.84 -26.23 18.28
CA VAL A 495 7.90 -27.01 19.53
C VAL A 495 6.96 -26.45 20.61
N LYS A 496 6.68 -25.14 20.64
CA LYS A 496 5.79 -24.57 21.67
C LYS A 496 4.31 -24.62 21.33
N CYS A 497 3.93 -24.58 20.06
CA CYS A 497 2.53 -24.79 19.67
C CYS A 497 2.05 -26.25 19.88
N LEU A 498 2.99 -27.21 20.00
CA LEU A 498 2.70 -28.60 20.30
C LEU A 498 2.76 -28.94 21.80
N ALA A 499 3.22 -28.02 22.66
CA ALA A 499 3.47 -28.26 24.08
C ALA A 499 2.50 -27.55 25.04
N THR A 500 1.46 -26.93 24.54
CA THR A 500 0.37 -26.33 25.36
C THR A 500 -0.98 -26.96 24.97
N PHE A 501 -1.10 -28.26 25.22
CA PHE A 501 -2.35 -28.99 25.39
C PHE A 501 -2.31 -29.73 26.70
#